data_e9ac2d3dd34820cf9319d9a146f9b860
#
_entry.id   e9ac2d3dd34820cf9319d9a146f9b860
#
_cell.length_a   1.000
_cell.length_b   1.000
_cell.length_c   1.000
_cell.angle_alpha   90.00
_cell.angle_beta   90.00
_cell.angle_gamma   90.00
#
_symmetry.space_group_name_H-M   'P 1'
#
loop_
_entity.id
_entity.type
_entity.pdbx_description
1 polymer ?
#
loop_
_entity_poly.entity_id
_entity_poly.type
_entity_poly.pdbx_seq_one_letter_code
_entity_poly.pdbx_strand_id
1 'polypeptide(L)'
;MYLAAYSNQYRKQDVMNASPLRLVIMTYDLAILSCERKDFGKSIKTISALRDALDLDYPEVAVGLFNLYQWCLDCIRKGDYVSATTTLNELRSAWLATEEKILARKVTTISPPPAYSTSFGNILT
;
A
#
# COMPACT_ATOMS: atom_id res chain seq x y z
N MET A 1 7.72 16.86 10.79
CA MET A 1 8.01 15.84 11.79
C MET A 1 7.63 14.43 11.31
N TYR A 2 6.39 14.22 10.90
CA TYR A 2 5.97 12.92 10.39
C TYR A 2 6.76 12.47 9.19
N LEU A 3 7.05 13.39 8.26
CA LEU A 3 7.78 13.04 7.06
C LEU A 3 9.16 12.48 7.38
N ALA A 4 9.88 13.11 8.30
CA ALA A 4 11.20 12.64 8.68
C ALA A 4 11.13 11.25 9.33
N ALA A 5 10.13 11.01 10.19
CA ALA A 5 9.96 9.72 10.83
C ALA A 5 9.68 8.61 9.81
N TYR A 6 8.79 8.85 8.86
CA TYR A 6 8.48 7.87 7.82
C TYR A 6 9.67 7.65 6.88
N SER A 7 10.35 8.71 6.48
CA SER A 7 11.51 8.60 5.59
C SER A 7 12.64 7.82 6.22
N ASN A 8 12.87 8.01 7.53
CA ASN A 8 13.91 7.29 8.24
C ASN A 8 13.51 5.85 8.55
N GLN A 9 12.22 5.58 8.67
CA GLN A 9 11.71 4.25 8.99
C GLN A 9 11.91 3.27 7.85
N TYR A 10 11.77 3.72 6.60
CA TYR A 10 11.80 2.85 5.43
C TYR A 10 13.06 3.09 4.61
N ARG A 11 14.20 2.68 5.17
CA ARG A 11 15.47 2.72 4.47
C ARG A 11 15.54 1.59 3.45
N LYS A 12 16.47 1.72 2.51
CA LYS A 12 16.67 0.72 1.47
C LYS A 12 16.82 -0.69 2.05
N GLN A 13 17.59 -0.83 3.14
CA GLN A 13 17.80 -2.13 3.77
C GLN A 13 16.50 -2.69 4.35
N ASP A 14 15.66 -1.85 4.96
CA ASP A 14 14.38 -2.27 5.50
C ASP A 14 13.47 -2.79 4.38
N VAL A 15 13.46 -2.10 3.24
CA VAL A 15 12.68 -2.50 2.08
C VAL A 15 13.19 -3.83 1.53
N MET A 16 14.51 -4.00 1.43
CA MET A 16 15.11 -5.22 0.89
C MET A 16 14.84 -6.44 1.77
N ASN A 17 14.71 -6.23 3.07
CA ASN A 17 14.49 -7.31 4.04
C ASN A 17 13.01 -7.55 4.35
N ALA A 18 12.12 -6.71 3.82
CA ALA A 18 10.70 -6.83 4.11
C ALA A 18 10.06 -7.99 3.35
N SER A 19 9.07 -8.64 3.96
CA SER A 19 8.24 -9.61 3.26
C SER A 19 7.40 -8.91 2.19
N PRO A 20 6.89 -9.63 1.18
CA PRO A 20 5.99 -9.02 0.19
C PRO A 20 4.79 -8.32 0.82
N LEU A 21 4.18 -8.90 1.84
CA LEU A 21 3.06 -8.27 2.53
C LEU A 21 3.49 -7.00 3.26
N ARG A 22 4.66 -7.03 3.90
CA ARG A 22 5.19 -5.84 4.58
C ARG A 22 5.44 -4.71 3.57
N LEU A 23 5.90 -5.02 2.37
CA LEU A 23 6.10 -4.01 1.32
C LEU A 23 4.78 -3.37 0.88
N VAL A 24 3.71 -4.15 0.82
CA VAL A 24 2.38 -3.60 0.54
C VAL A 24 1.98 -2.61 1.63
N ILE A 25 2.13 -2.99 2.90
CA ILE A 25 1.78 -2.13 4.03
C ILE A 25 2.62 -0.85 4.02
N MET A 26 3.91 -0.94 3.73
CA MET A 26 4.79 0.23 3.62
C MET A 26 4.33 1.17 2.50
N THR A 27 3.85 0.62 1.40
CA THR A 27 3.32 1.43 0.30
C THR A 27 2.04 2.15 0.71
N TYR A 28 1.17 1.49 1.49
CA TYR A 28 0.00 2.15 2.09
C TYR A 28 0.42 3.30 2.99
N ASP A 29 1.43 3.10 3.83
CA ASP A 29 1.94 4.16 4.70
C ASP A 29 2.36 5.39 3.89
N LEU A 30 3.07 5.16 2.80
CA LEU A 30 3.52 6.25 1.94
C LEU A 30 2.35 6.94 1.25
N ALA A 31 1.37 6.17 0.77
CA ALA A 31 0.18 6.73 0.13
C ALA A 31 -0.63 7.58 1.11
N ILE A 32 -0.84 7.07 2.32
CA ILE A 32 -1.59 7.78 3.35
C ILE A 32 -0.88 9.08 3.74
N LEU A 33 0.43 9.01 3.98
CA LEU A 33 1.21 10.20 4.30
C LEU A 33 1.10 11.24 3.20
N SER A 34 1.22 10.82 1.94
CA SER A 34 1.14 11.72 0.80
C SER A 34 -0.23 12.41 0.72
N CYS A 35 -1.30 11.68 1.01
CA CYS A 35 -2.66 12.24 1.04
C CYS A 35 -2.82 13.22 2.19
N GLU A 36 -2.30 12.89 3.37
CA GLU A 36 -2.36 13.78 4.54
C GLU A 36 -1.64 15.10 4.27
N ARG A 37 -0.58 15.05 3.49
CA ARG A 37 0.19 16.22 3.11
C ARG A 37 -0.38 16.93 1.88
N LYS A 38 -1.41 16.38 1.29
CA LYS A 38 -2.02 16.89 0.05
C LYS A 38 -0.99 17.02 -1.07
N ASP A 39 -0.06 16.07 -1.10
CA ASP A 39 0.93 15.98 -2.17
C ASP A 39 0.30 15.24 -3.36
N PHE A 40 -0.25 15.99 -4.29
CA PHE A 40 -0.99 15.43 -5.41
C PHE A 40 -0.17 14.42 -6.21
N GLY A 41 1.01 14.83 -6.65
CA GLY A 41 1.86 13.97 -7.48
C GLY A 41 2.23 12.66 -6.79
N LYS A 42 2.62 12.75 -5.53
CA LYS A 42 3.03 11.57 -4.78
C LYS A 42 1.84 10.68 -4.42
N SER A 43 0.69 11.27 -4.12
CA SER A 43 -0.55 10.52 -3.87
C SER A 43 -0.95 9.71 -5.11
N ILE A 44 -0.96 10.35 -6.27
CA ILE A 44 -1.27 9.66 -7.53
C ILE A 44 -0.27 8.55 -7.80
N LYS A 45 1.01 8.83 -7.63
CA LYS A 45 2.08 7.86 -7.90
C LYS A 45 1.95 6.62 -7.01
N THR A 46 1.75 6.80 -5.71
CA THR A 46 1.71 5.68 -4.77
C THR A 46 0.44 4.86 -4.90
N ILE A 47 -0.71 5.50 -5.07
CA ILE A 47 -1.97 4.78 -5.26
C ILE A 47 -1.98 4.05 -6.61
N SER A 48 -1.44 4.67 -7.65
CA SER A 48 -1.29 4.02 -8.95
C SER A 48 -0.38 2.79 -8.85
N ALA A 49 0.68 2.87 -8.04
CA ALA A 49 1.56 1.72 -7.83
C ALA A 49 0.82 0.56 -7.16
N LEU A 50 -0.03 0.85 -6.18
CA LEU A 50 -0.87 -0.17 -5.55
C LEU A 50 -1.80 -0.83 -6.57
N ARG A 51 -2.42 -0.02 -7.43
CA ARG A 51 -3.30 -0.51 -8.48
C ARG A 51 -2.57 -1.35 -9.51
N ASP A 52 -1.45 -0.84 -10.01
CA ASP A 52 -0.74 -1.46 -11.13
C ASP A 52 -0.01 -2.74 -10.73
N ALA A 53 0.24 -2.93 -9.44
CA ALA A 53 0.87 -4.15 -8.93
C ALA A 53 -0.13 -5.30 -8.70
N LEU A 54 -1.43 -5.05 -8.84
CA LEU A 54 -2.43 -6.10 -8.67
C LEU A 54 -2.27 -7.21 -9.70
N ASP A 55 -2.47 -8.45 -9.25
CA ASP A 55 -2.43 -9.62 -10.11
C ASP A 55 -3.85 -9.95 -10.53
N LEU A 56 -4.23 -9.54 -11.73
CA LEU A 56 -5.58 -9.72 -12.24
C LEU A 56 -5.88 -11.18 -12.64
N ASP A 57 -4.88 -12.07 -12.56
CA ASP A 57 -5.12 -13.50 -12.71
C ASP A 57 -5.88 -14.07 -11.51
N TYR A 58 -5.98 -13.31 -10.42
CA TYR A 58 -6.76 -13.67 -9.23
C TYR A 58 -7.87 -12.63 -9.03
N PRO A 59 -8.90 -12.66 -9.90
CA PRO A 59 -9.87 -11.55 -9.96
C PRO A 59 -10.78 -11.42 -8.75
N GLU A 60 -10.95 -12.46 -7.93
CA GLU A 60 -11.87 -12.42 -6.79
C GLU A 60 -11.55 -11.29 -5.81
N VAL A 61 -10.27 -10.99 -5.62
CA VAL A 61 -9.82 -9.93 -4.73
C VAL A 61 -9.29 -8.75 -5.52
N ALA A 62 -8.53 -9.01 -6.59
CA ALA A 62 -7.83 -7.97 -7.34
C ALA A 62 -8.79 -6.98 -8.00
N VAL A 63 -9.92 -7.44 -8.54
CA VAL A 63 -10.88 -6.55 -9.19
C VAL A 63 -11.49 -5.57 -8.20
N GLY A 64 -11.85 -6.05 -7.01
CA GLY A 64 -12.39 -5.19 -5.96
C GLY A 64 -11.41 -4.11 -5.53
N LEU A 65 -10.15 -4.50 -5.32
CA LEU A 65 -9.10 -3.56 -4.96
C LEU A 65 -8.81 -2.58 -6.09
N PHE A 66 -8.76 -3.07 -7.33
CA PHE A 66 -8.57 -2.21 -8.49
C PHE A 66 -9.61 -1.09 -8.51
N ASN A 67 -10.88 -1.44 -8.35
CA ASN A 67 -11.96 -0.48 -8.35
C ASN A 67 -11.85 0.52 -7.19
N LEU A 68 -11.44 0.06 -6.01
CA LEU A 68 -11.24 0.95 -4.86
C LEU A 68 -10.09 1.93 -5.11
N TYR A 69 -8.98 1.46 -5.68
CA TYR A 69 -7.85 2.35 -5.99
C TYR A 69 -8.21 3.36 -7.06
N GLN A 70 -8.97 2.95 -8.09
CA GLN A 70 -9.46 3.87 -9.11
C GLN A 70 -10.33 4.96 -8.47
N TRP A 71 -11.21 4.57 -7.56
CA TRP A 71 -12.03 5.52 -6.83
C TRP A 71 -11.18 6.48 -5.97
N CYS A 72 -10.17 5.95 -5.29
CA CYS A 72 -9.24 6.80 -4.52
C CYS A 72 -8.54 7.81 -5.42
N LEU A 73 -8.08 7.39 -6.60
CA LEU A 73 -7.45 8.28 -7.56
C LEU A 73 -8.41 9.38 -8.01
N ASP A 74 -9.67 9.04 -8.25
CA ASP A 74 -10.68 10.02 -8.62
C ASP A 74 -10.92 11.02 -7.47
N CYS A 75 -10.95 10.55 -6.24
CA CYS A 75 -11.05 11.43 -5.08
C CYS A 75 -9.90 12.42 -5.03
N ILE A 76 -8.67 11.95 -5.23
CA ILE A 76 -7.48 12.81 -5.23
C ILE A 76 -7.59 13.88 -6.33
N ARG A 77 -8.03 13.49 -7.53
CA ARG A 77 -8.20 14.43 -8.64
C ARG A 77 -9.21 15.52 -8.33
N LYS A 78 -10.19 15.23 -7.49
CA LYS A 78 -11.20 16.19 -7.05
C LYS A 78 -10.78 16.98 -5.81
N GLY A 79 -9.61 16.69 -5.27
CA GLY A 79 -9.13 17.31 -4.04
C GLY A 79 -9.70 16.71 -2.77
N ASP A 80 -10.38 15.58 -2.87
CA ASP A 80 -10.96 14.90 -1.71
C ASP A 80 -9.97 13.88 -1.13
N TYR A 81 -8.96 14.41 -0.46
CA TYR A 81 -7.95 13.57 0.18
C TYR A 81 -8.50 12.81 1.39
N VAL A 82 -9.51 13.36 2.04
CA VAL A 82 -10.08 12.74 3.25
C VAL A 82 -10.71 11.40 2.92
N SER A 83 -11.53 11.34 1.89
CA SER A 83 -12.19 10.09 1.48
C SER A 83 -11.17 9.03 1.08
N ALA A 84 -10.15 9.43 0.31
CA ALA A 84 -9.09 8.51 -0.09
C ALA A 84 -8.33 8.00 1.14
N THR A 85 -7.96 8.87 2.06
CA THR A 85 -7.23 8.50 3.27
C THR A 85 -8.03 7.54 4.14
N THR A 86 -9.31 7.79 4.33
CA THR A 86 -10.18 6.92 5.11
C THR A 86 -10.20 5.50 4.53
N THR A 87 -10.38 5.39 3.23
CA THR A 87 -10.42 4.09 2.56
C THR A 87 -9.06 3.38 2.66
N LEU A 88 -7.98 4.10 2.43
CA LEU A 88 -6.63 3.52 2.53
C LEU A 88 -6.34 3.03 3.95
N ASN A 89 -6.76 3.76 4.98
CA ASN A 89 -6.58 3.33 6.36
C ASN A 89 -7.36 2.06 6.67
N GLU A 90 -8.57 1.93 6.18
CA GLU A 90 -9.37 0.72 6.37
C GLU A 90 -8.70 -0.49 5.71
N LEU A 91 -8.23 -0.32 4.48
CA LEU A 91 -7.54 -1.40 3.76
C LEU A 91 -6.22 -1.76 4.45
N ARG A 92 -5.48 -0.76 4.92
CA ARG A 92 -4.24 -0.98 5.66
C ARG A 92 -4.49 -1.83 6.91
N SER A 93 -5.56 -1.52 7.65
CA SER A 93 -5.91 -2.29 8.84
C SER A 93 -6.18 -3.75 8.51
N ALA A 94 -6.83 -4.02 7.38
CA ALA A 94 -7.08 -5.39 6.94
C ALA A 94 -5.77 -6.11 6.60
N TRP A 95 -4.83 -5.45 5.95
CA TRP A 95 -3.52 -6.03 5.64
C TRP A 95 -2.71 -6.31 6.91
N LEU A 96 -2.77 -5.40 7.90
CA LEU A 96 -2.11 -5.60 9.19
C LEU A 96 -2.67 -6.82 9.91
N ALA A 97 -3.98 -7.00 9.90
CA ALA A 97 -4.62 -8.17 10.50
C ALA A 97 -4.16 -9.46 9.82
N THR A 98 -4.00 -9.44 8.52
CA THR A 98 -3.47 -10.58 7.76
C THR A 98 -2.04 -10.88 8.16
N GLU A 99 -1.21 -9.84 8.28
CA GLU A 99 0.19 -10.01 8.71
C GLU A 99 0.27 -10.63 10.10
N GLU A 100 -0.54 -10.16 11.04
CA GLU A 100 -0.57 -10.73 12.38
C GLU A 100 -0.93 -12.21 12.38
N LYS A 101 -1.89 -12.61 11.56
CA LYS A 101 -2.28 -14.02 11.44
C LYS A 101 -1.14 -14.87 10.91
N ILE A 102 -0.40 -14.36 9.92
CA ILE A 102 0.75 -15.07 9.36
C ILE A 102 1.83 -15.24 10.43
N LEU A 103 2.15 -14.17 11.16
CA LEU A 103 3.17 -14.20 12.20
C LEU A 103 2.77 -15.13 13.37
N ALA A 104 1.49 -15.10 13.75
CA ALA A 104 0.99 -15.94 14.84
C ALA A 104 1.05 -17.42 14.50
N ARG A 105 0.90 -17.78 13.23
CA ARG A 105 1.01 -19.17 12.77
C ARG A 105 2.46 -19.60 12.58
N LYS A 106 3.40 -18.66 12.74
CA LYS A 106 4.84 -18.89 12.49
C LYS A 106 5.08 -19.42 11.07
N VAL A 107 4.25 -18.96 10.13
CA VAL A 107 4.39 -19.32 8.72
C VAL A 107 5.26 -18.26 8.07
N THR A 108 6.37 -18.70 7.49
CA THR A 108 7.20 -17.84 6.67
C THR A 108 6.66 -17.91 5.25
N THR A 109 6.21 -16.79 4.73
CA THR A 109 5.78 -16.74 3.35
C THR A 109 6.73 -15.91 2.53
N ILE A 110 7.13 -16.45 1.38
CA ILE A 110 7.89 -15.74 0.38
C ILE A 110 7.01 -15.34 -0.79
N SER A 111 5.75 -15.74 -0.73
CA SER A 111 4.77 -15.42 -1.76
C SER A 111 4.14 -14.07 -1.48
N PRO A 112 3.84 -13.27 -2.51
CA PRO A 112 3.10 -12.03 -2.32
C PRO A 112 1.70 -12.32 -1.79
N PRO A 113 1.00 -11.31 -1.20
CA PRO A 113 -0.40 -11.47 -0.82
C PRO A 113 -1.24 -11.93 -2.02
N PRO A 114 -2.40 -12.57 -1.79
CA PRO A 114 -3.20 -13.16 -2.88
C PRO A 114 -3.52 -12.22 -4.04
N ALA A 115 -3.58 -10.91 -3.78
CA ALA A 115 -3.92 -9.92 -4.81
C ALA A 115 -2.69 -9.35 -5.51
N TYR A 116 -1.48 -9.69 -5.10
CA TYR A 116 -0.25 -9.05 -5.59
C TYR A 116 0.77 -10.07 -6.05
N SER A 117 1.47 -9.73 -7.14
CA SER A 117 2.51 -10.60 -7.71
C SER A 117 3.88 -9.91 -7.77
N THR A 118 3.96 -8.61 -7.52
CA THR A 118 5.19 -7.86 -7.66
C THR A 118 5.59 -7.16 -6.37
N SER A 119 6.86 -6.77 -6.33
CA SER A 119 7.43 -6.05 -5.20
C SER A 119 7.23 -4.55 -5.36
N PHE A 120 7.13 -3.86 -4.24
CA PHE A 120 7.05 -2.39 -4.19
C PHE A 120 8.41 -1.75 -3.90
N GLY A 121 9.50 -2.52 -3.94
CA GLY A 121 10.82 -2.02 -3.59
C GLY A 121 11.22 -0.77 -4.35
N ASN A 122 10.92 -0.72 -5.65
CA ASN A 122 11.28 0.42 -6.49
C ASN A 122 10.57 1.71 -6.11
N ILE A 123 9.37 1.63 -5.55
CA ILE A 123 8.61 2.81 -5.18
C ILE A 123 9.00 3.33 -3.80
N LEU A 124 9.49 2.43 -2.95
CA LEU A 124 9.86 2.75 -1.57
C LEU A 124 11.30 3.19 -1.42
N THR A 125 12.14 2.85 -2.37
CA THR A 125 13.53 3.27 -2.41
C THR A 125 13.78 4.28 -3.50
#